data_3a63de04971761e08e5a6e27d22644b0
#
_entry.id   3a63de04971761e08e5a6e27d22644b0
#
_cell.length_a   1.000
_cell.length_b   1.000
_cell.length_c   1.000
_cell.angle_alpha   90.00
_cell.angle_beta   90.00
_cell.angle_gamma   90.00
#
_symmetry.space_group_name_H-M   'P 1'
#
loop_
_entity.id
_entity.type
_entity.pdbx_description
1 polymer ?
#
loop_
_entity_poly.entity_id
_entity_poly.type
_entity_poly.pdbx_seq_one_letter_code
_entity_poly.pdbx_strand_id
1 'polypeptide(L)'
;MQILIIGAAGMLGRKLTDHLCRNGQIAGQPITKILRHDVVLCPPPPASAAAISTEMGDLSVAGEAERLVAARPDIIFHLAAVVSGEAEADFEKGYRINLDGTRNLLEAIRHVGGNYAPRLVFTSSIAVFGSPFPDAIGDEFLASPLTSYGTQKAICELLISDYSRRGFLDGMSLRMPTVCVRPGLPNKAASGFFSNIIREPLAGNDAVLPVDETVRHWHASPRSAVNFLVQAAEMGGAALGARRAITLPGLSCTVGEQLVALEKIAGKAVRQRVKSQPDENIRRIVAGWPQNFDASRAKSLGFRSENSFEDIIRVHIEDELGGSIKTVQQ
;
A
#
# COMPACT_ATOMS: atom_id res chain seq x y z
N MET A 1 -24.41 1.14 -1.98
CA MET A 1 -23.19 1.70 -1.35
C MET A 1 -22.37 2.40 -2.42
N GLN A 2 -21.89 3.61 -2.14
CA GLN A 2 -21.02 4.40 -3.02
C GLN A 2 -19.58 4.40 -2.50
N ILE A 3 -18.62 4.18 -3.37
CA ILE A 3 -17.19 4.08 -3.03
C ILE A 3 -16.41 5.16 -3.79
N LEU A 4 -15.50 5.84 -3.10
CA LEU A 4 -14.50 6.73 -3.68
C LEU A 4 -13.12 6.10 -3.51
N ILE A 5 -12.35 5.99 -4.61
CA ILE A 5 -10.96 5.53 -4.61
C ILE A 5 -10.07 6.67 -5.08
N ILE A 6 -9.27 7.25 -4.18
CA ILE A 6 -8.28 8.29 -4.46
C ILE A 6 -6.92 7.62 -4.63
N GLY A 7 -6.25 7.83 -5.76
CA GLY A 7 -5.07 7.07 -6.18
C GLY A 7 -5.44 5.83 -7.01
N ALA A 8 -6.54 5.92 -7.76
CA ALA A 8 -7.14 4.78 -8.47
C ALA A 8 -6.33 4.29 -9.68
N ALA A 9 -5.46 5.12 -10.28
CA ALA A 9 -4.58 4.73 -11.37
C ALA A 9 -3.32 3.98 -10.89
N GLY A 10 -2.98 4.08 -9.60
CA GLY A 10 -1.88 3.34 -9.00
C GLY A 10 -2.10 1.83 -8.96
N MET A 11 -1.04 1.07 -8.69
CA MET A 11 -1.10 -0.41 -8.65
C MET A 11 -2.20 -0.91 -7.69
N LEU A 12 -2.21 -0.44 -6.44
CA LEU A 12 -3.23 -0.87 -5.46
C LEU A 12 -4.62 -0.38 -5.84
N GLY A 13 -4.75 0.84 -6.36
CA GLY A 13 -6.03 1.40 -6.79
C GLY A 13 -6.68 0.59 -7.91
N ARG A 14 -5.89 0.16 -8.90
CA ARG A 14 -6.35 -0.71 -10.00
C ARG A 14 -6.78 -2.07 -9.48
N LYS A 15 -5.90 -2.75 -8.70
CA LYS A 15 -6.21 -4.08 -8.14
C LYS A 15 -7.41 -4.04 -7.19
N LEU A 16 -7.56 -2.98 -6.39
CA LEU A 16 -8.73 -2.77 -5.56
C LEU A 16 -9.99 -2.58 -6.42
N THR A 17 -9.92 -1.74 -7.46
CA THR A 17 -11.04 -1.55 -8.41
C THR A 17 -11.46 -2.89 -9.02
N ASP A 18 -10.51 -3.68 -9.51
CA ASP A 18 -10.76 -5.00 -10.11
C ASP A 18 -11.41 -5.97 -9.11
N HIS A 19 -10.95 -5.96 -7.86
CA HIS A 19 -11.52 -6.77 -6.79
C HIS A 19 -12.97 -6.36 -6.49
N LEU A 20 -13.24 -5.07 -6.32
CA LEU A 20 -14.57 -4.54 -6.03
C LEU A 20 -15.55 -4.79 -7.18
N CYS A 21 -15.10 -4.66 -8.43
CA CYS A 21 -15.91 -4.94 -9.61
C CYS A 21 -16.32 -6.41 -9.69
N ARG A 22 -15.39 -7.34 -9.39
CA ARG A 22 -15.66 -8.78 -9.42
C ARG A 22 -16.59 -9.22 -8.29
N ASN A 23 -16.40 -8.71 -7.08
CA ASN A 23 -17.18 -9.12 -5.91
C ASN A 23 -18.54 -8.42 -5.82
N GLY A 24 -18.67 -7.19 -6.33
CA GLY A 24 -19.91 -6.44 -6.38
C GLY A 24 -20.48 -5.99 -5.02
N GLN A 25 -19.80 -6.30 -3.90
CA GLN A 25 -20.26 -6.01 -2.54
C GLN A 25 -19.11 -5.80 -1.55
N ILE A 26 -19.38 -5.08 -0.46
CA ILE A 26 -18.55 -4.98 0.75
C ILE A 26 -19.47 -5.17 1.97
N ALA A 27 -19.03 -5.98 2.95
CA ALA A 27 -19.80 -6.28 4.16
C ALA A 27 -21.25 -6.75 3.86
N GLY A 28 -21.45 -7.49 2.80
CA GLY A 28 -22.77 -7.98 2.36
C GLY A 28 -23.67 -6.92 1.72
N GLN A 29 -23.20 -5.68 1.55
CA GLN A 29 -23.95 -4.61 0.90
C GLN A 29 -23.52 -4.41 -0.56
N PRO A 30 -24.45 -4.38 -1.53
CA PRO A 30 -24.10 -4.21 -2.92
C PRO A 30 -23.47 -2.84 -3.20
N ILE A 31 -22.42 -2.85 -4.01
CA ILE A 31 -21.77 -1.64 -4.51
C ILE A 31 -22.60 -1.12 -5.67
N THR A 32 -23.12 0.12 -5.57
CA THR A 32 -23.93 0.75 -6.62
C THR A 32 -23.12 1.71 -7.46
N LYS A 33 -22.08 2.34 -6.89
CA LYS A 33 -21.22 3.30 -7.60
C LYS A 33 -19.78 3.23 -7.11
N ILE A 34 -18.84 3.32 -8.05
CA ILE A 34 -17.40 3.50 -7.77
C ILE A 34 -16.93 4.75 -8.51
N LEU A 35 -16.49 5.76 -7.76
CA LEU A 35 -15.78 6.92 -8.30
C LEU A 35 -14.28 6.69 -8.16
N ARG A 36 -13.56 6.68 -9.27
CA ARG A 36 -12.11 6.54 -9.35
C ARG A 36 -11.49 7.90 -9.60
N HIS A 37 -10.61 8.33 -8.73
CA HIS A 37 -9.92 9.62 -8.81
C HIS A 37 -8.40 9.45 -8.78
N ASP A 38 -7.69 10.15 -9.66
CA ASP A 38 -6.23 10.20 -9.70
C ASP A 38 -5.76 11.44 -10.48
N VAL A 39 -4.50 11.83 -10.32
CA VAL A 39 -3.87 12.90 -11.12
C VAL A 39 -3.62 12.49 -12.57
N VAL A 40 -3.68 11.19 -12.87
CA VAL A 40 -3.55 10.64 -14.23
C VAL A 40 -4.79 9.82 -14.60
N LEU A 41 -5.00 9.63 -15.90
CA LEU A 41 -6.12 8.85 -16.39
C LEU A 41 -6.04 7.39 -15.90
N CYS A 42 -7.10 6.92 -15.26
CA CYS A 42 -7.22 5.51 -14.89
C CYS A 42 -7.50 4.65 -16.12
N PRO A 43 -6.87 3.46 -16.24
CA PRO A 43 -7.21 2.52 -17.30
C PRO A 43 -8.71 2.14 -17.23
N PRO A 44 -9.32 1.66 -18.34
CA PRO A 44 -10.67 1.15 -18.32
C PRO A 44 -10.87 0.11 -17.20
N PRO A 45 -11.98 0.18 -16.44
CA PRO A 45 -12.26 -0.82 -15.40
C PRO A 45 -12.76 -2.13 -16.06
N PRO A 46 -12.70 -3.27 -15.35
CA PRO A 46 -13.40 -4.47 -15.78
C PRO A 46 -14.92 -4.28 -15.75
N ALA A 47 -15.65 -5.19 -16.38
CA ALA A 47 -17.11 -5.20 -16.30
C ALA A 47 -17.59 -5.29 -14.86
N SER A 48 -18.63 -4.53 -14.52
CA SER A 48 -19.19 -4.45 -13.18
C SER A 48 -20.71 -4.14 -13.25
N ALA A 49 -21.45 -4.62 -12.25
CA ALA A 49 -22.85 -4.20 -12.05
C ALA A 49 -22.94 -2.79 -11.45
N ALA A 50 -21.89 -2.30 -10.78
CA ALA A 50 -21.82 -0.96 -10.25
C ALA A 50 -21.56 0.06 -11.37
N ALA A 51 -22.15 1.26 -11.25
CA ALA A 51 -21.82 2.39 -12.12
C ALA A 51 -20.39 2.88 -11.78
N ILE A 52 -19.49 2.88 -12.77
CA ILE A 52 -18.11 3.32 -12.57
C ILE A 52 -17.87 4.63 -13.30
N SER A 53 -17.38 5.63 -12.59
CA SER A 53 -16.89 6.89 -13.14
C SER A 53 -15.43 7.11 -12.82
N THR A 54 -14.75 7.88 -13.67
CA THR A 54 -13.34 8.23 -13.49
C THR A 54 -13.20 9.74 -13.66
N GLU A 55 -12.48 10.35 -12.74
CA GLU A 55 -12.21 11.77 -12.71
C GLU A 55 -10.72 12.01 -12.47
N MET A 56 -10.18 13.02 -13.15
CA MET A 56 -8.79 13.45 -12.99
C MET A 56 -8.76 14.73 -12.15
N GLY A 57 -7.83 14.77 -11.18
CA GLY A 57 -7.62 15.95 -10.36
C GLY A 57 -6.51 15.73 -9.33
N ASP A 58 -6.04 16.83 -8.74
CA ASP A 58 -5.04 16.84 -7.66
C ASP A 58 -5.73 17.21 -6.36
N LEU A 59 -5.78 16.29 -5.41
CA LEU A 59 -6.42 16.47 -4.09
C LEU A 59 -5.83 17.64 -3.28
N SER A 60 -4.61 18.07 -3.60
CA SER A 60 -3.97 19.23 -2.98
C SER A 60 -4.49 20.58 -3.51
N VAL A 61 -5.26 20.58 -4.61
CA VAL A 61 -5.88 21.79 -5.17
C VAL A 61 -7.16 22.11 -4.43
N ALA A 62 -7.35 23.38 -4.07
CA ALA A 62 -8.55 23.85 -3.38
C ALA A 62 -9.84 23.55 -4.17
N GLY A 63 -10.87 23.07 -3.49
CA GLY A 63 -12.17 22.72 -4.09
C GLY A 63 -12.25 21.29 -4.63
N GLU A 64 -11.12 20.62 -4.84
CA GLU A 64 -11.12 19.25 -5.38
C GLU A 64 -11.66 18.22 -4.37
N ALA A 65 -11.23 18.31 -3.12
CA ALA A 65 -11.74 17.44 -2.07
C ALA A 65 -13.26 17.61 -1.85
N GLU A 66 -13.73 18.85 -1.80
CA GLU A 66 -15.15 19.21 -1.66
C GLU A 66 -15.99 18.62 -2.82
N ARG A 67 -15.47 18.73 -4.03
CA ARG A 67 -16.12 18.17 -5.23
C ARG A 67 -16.27 16.65 -5.15
N LEU A 68 -15.23 15.95 -4.68
CA LEU A 68 -15.24 14.50 -4.55
C LEU A 68 -16.19 14.00 -3.45
N VAL A 69 -16.29 14.71 -2.32
CA VAL A 69 -17.13 14.28 -1.20
C VAL A 69 -18.58 14.77 -1.33
N ALA A 70 -18.90 15.67 -2.29
CA ALA A 70 -20.25 16.18 -2.52
C ALA A 70 -21.28 15.06 -2.81
N ALA A 71 -20.83 13.95 -3.42
CA ALA A 71 -21.66 12.77 -3.67
C ALA A 71 -21.87 11.90 -2.40
N ARG A 72 -21.28 12.28 -1.26
CA ARG A 72 -21.37 11.59 0.04
C ARG A 72 -21.03 10.08 -0.08
N PRO A 73 -19.83 9.69 -0.56
CA PRO A 73 -19.45 8.28 -0.63
C PRO A 73 -19.50 7.63 0.76
N ASP A 74 -20.00 6.39 0.84
CA ASP A 74 -20.06 5.61 2.09
C ASP A 74 -18.68 5.18 2.54
N ILE A 75 -17.81 4.82 1.57
CA ILE A 75 -16.43 4.38 1.82
C ILE A 75 -15.48 5.20 0.94
N ILE A 76 -14.39 5.66 1.54
CA ILE A 76 -13.30 6.35 0.88
C ILE A 76 -12.01 5.56 1.09
N PHE A 77 -11.41 5.08 0.00
CA PHE A 77 -10.05 4.54 0.01
C PHE A 77 -9.08 5.65 -0.41
N HIS A 78 -8.25 6.10 0.52
CA HIS A 78 -7.23 7.11 0.25
C HIS A 78 -5.87 6.44 0.07
N LEU A 79 -5.52 6.16 -1.21
CA LEU A 79 -4.32 5.44 -1.62
C LEU A 79 -3.29 6.37 -2.28
N ALA A 80 -3.70 7.58 -2.66
CA ALA A 80 -2.83 8.54 -3.33
C ALA A 80 -1.69 8.98 -2.42
N ALA A 81 -0.48 8.93 -2.92
CA ALA A 81 0.70 9.48 -2.27
C ALA A 81 1.87 9.61 -3.25
N VAL A 82 2.71 10.61 -3.04
CA VAL A 82 4.08 10.63 -3.54
C VAL A 82 4.89 9.64 -2.73
N VAL A 83 5.64 8.75 -3.39
CA VAL A 83 6.42 7.68 -2.74
C VAL A 83 7.68 8.21 -2.03
N SER A 84 8.25 7.38 -1.14
CA SER A 84 9.32 7.78 -0.23
C SER A 84 10.52 8.49 -0.90
N GLY A 85 11.07 7.94 -1.99
CA GLY A 85 12.22 8.53 -2.68
C GLY A 85 11.89 9.86 -3.36
N GLU A 86 10.67 10.04 -3.86
CA GLU A 86 10.23 11.29 -4.45
C GLU A 86 9.93 12.36 -3.39
N ALA A 87 9.28 11.98 -2.29
CA ALA A 87 8.99 12.90 -1.19
C ALA A 87 10.26 13.37 -0.45
N GLU A 88 11.33 12.58 -0.49
CA GLU A 88 12.64 12.98 0.03
C GLU A 88 13.39 13.91 -0.93
N ALA A 89 13.26 13.66 -2.23
CA ALA A 89 13.90 14.49 -3.26
C ALA A 89 13.21 15.85 -3.46
N ASP A 90 11.88 15.90 -3.28
CA ASP A 90 11.05 17.09 -3.42
C ASP A 90 10.18 17.26 -2.18
N PHE A 91 10.74 17.96 -1.18
CA PHE A 91 10.13 18.18 0.13
C PHE A 91 8.76 18.87 0.02
N GLU A 92 8.68 19.96 -0.73
CA GLU A 92 7.45 20.75 -0.87
C GLU A 92 6.34 19.94 -1.54
N LYS A 93 6.67 19.23 -2.61
CA LYS A 93 5.73 18.34 -3.30
C LYS A 93 5.23 17.23 -2.38
N GLY A 94 6.13 16.63 -1.59
CA GLY A 94 5.79 15.60 -0.61
C GLY A 94 4.76 16.11 0.40
N TYR A 95 4.99 17.25 1.02
CA TYR A 95 4.08 17.84 2.00
C TYR A 95 2.75 18.27 1.36
N ARG A 96 2.80 18.96 0.23
CA ARG A 96 1.60 19.40 -0.48
C ARG A 96 0.68 18.22 -0.85
N ILE A 97 1.21 17.16 -1.41
CA ILE A 97 0.40 16.03 -1.88
C ILE A 97 0.01 15.11 -0.73
N ASN A 98 0.99 14.67 0.09
CA ASN A 98 0.73 13.66 1.11
C ASN A 98 0.02 14.21 2.33
N LEU A 99 0.37 15.43 2.78
CA LEU A 99 -0.21 16.02 3.97
C LEU A 99 -1.37 16.96 3.64
N ASP A 100 -1.15 18.00 2.81
CA ASP A 100 -2.19 19.01 2.56
C ASP A 100 -3.36 18.39 1.80
N GLY A 101 -3.11 17.53 0.80
CA GLY A 101 -4.16 16.78 0.11
C GLY A 101 -5.00 15.93 1.06
N THR A 102 -4.35 15.22 2.00
CA THR A 102 -5.08 14.45 3.03
C THR A 102 -5.88 15.38 3.95
N ARG A 103 -5.30 16.48 4.39
CA ARG A 103 -5.98 17.48 5.24
C ARG A 103 -7.19 18.09 4.53
N ASN A 104 -7.06 18.45 3.25
CA ASN A 104 -8.18 18.96 2.44
C ASN A 104 -9.33 17.96 2.40
N LEU A 105 -9.04 16.67 2.21
CA LEU A 105 -10.06 15.62 2.24
C LEU A 105 -10.78 15.54 3.60
N LEU A 106 -10.02 15.57 4.69
CA LEU A 106 -10.59 15.51 6.04
C LEU A 106 -11.48 16.73 6.34
N GLU A 107 -11.03 17.94 5.96
CA GLU A 107 -11.82 19.17 6.12
C GLU A 107 -13.08 19.15 5.23
N ALA A 108 -12.96 18.70 3.98
CA ALA A 108 -14.11 18.58 3.10
C ALA A 108 -15.16 17.62 3.68
N ILE A 109 -14.76 16.45 4.21
CA ILE A 109 -15.65 15.51 4.89
C ILE A 109 -16.35 16.19 6.08
N ARG A 110 -15.59 16.87 6.95
CA ARG A 110 -16.11 17.56 8.13
C ARG A 110 -17.14 18.64 7.76
N HIS A 111 -16.93 19.38 6.68
CA HIS A 111 -17.80 20.47 6.25
C HIS A 111 -19.09 20.00 5.54
N VAL A 112 -19.16 18.75 5.05
CA VAL A 112 -20.42 18.20 4.51
C VAL A 112 -21.54 18.26 5.55
N GLY A 113 -21.22 18.00 6.81
CA GLY A 113 -22.17 18.06 7.93
C GLY A 113 -23.32 17.04 7.83
N GLY A 114 -24.42 17.29 8.58
CA GLY A 114 -25.67 16.51 8.47
C GLY A 114 -25.48 15.00 8.73
N ASN A 115 -24.79 14.60 9.78
CA ASN A 115 -24.52 13.20 10.17
C ASN A 115 -23.75 12.40 9.08
N TYR A 116 -23.04 13.05 8.17
CA TYR A 116 -22.16 12.36 7.24
C TYR A 116 -20.86 11.98 7.94
N ALA A 117 -20.61 10.70 8.08
CA ALA A 117 -19.39 10.15 8.68
C ALA A 117 -18.93 8.90 7.89
N PRO A 118 -18.27 9.11 6.74
CA PRO A 118 -17.87 8.00 5.88
C PRO A 118 -16.82 7.12 6.54
N ARG A 119 -16.72 5.86 6.09
CA ARG A 119 -15.55 5.02 6.34
C ARG A 119 -14.37 5.52 5.52
N LEU A 120 -13.26 5.87 6.19
CA LEU A 120 -12.01 6.26 5.53
C LEU A 120 -10.93 5.20 5.78
N VAL A 121 -10.50 4.52 4.72
CA VAL A 121 -9.37 3.58 4.74
C VAL A 121 -8.15 4.27 4.13
N PHE A 122 -7.16 4.58 4.95
CA PHE A 122 -5.96 5.30 4.56
C PHE A 122 -4.75 4.37 4.50
N THR A 123 -4.01 4.40 3.40
CA THR A 123 -2.73 3.69 3.30
C THR A 123 -1.63 4.49 3.99
N SER A 124 -1.31 4.12 5.22
CA SER A 124 -0.08 4.50 5.89
C SER A 124 1.05 3.53 5.52
N SER A 125 2.15 3.57 6.24
CA SER A 125 3.36 2.82 5.92
C SER A 125 4.13 2.44 7.18
N ILE A 126 4.87 1.33 7.14
CA ILE A 126 5.88 1.01 8.16
C ILE A 126 7.01 2.06 8.24
N ALA A 127 7.12 2.96 7.25
CA ALA A 127 8.06 4.08 7.27
C ALA A 127 7.76 5.14 8.35
N VAL A 128 6.64 5.05 9.07
CA VAL A 128 6.36 5.88 10.25
C VAL A 128 7.28 5.57 11.43
N PHE A 129 7.98 4.44 11.39
CA PHE A 129 8.93 4.04 12.42
C PHE A 129 10.36 4.38 12.01
N GLY A 130 11.14 4.88 12.96
CA GLY A 130 12.56 5.19 12.82
C GLY A 130 13.40 4.47 13.86
N SER A 131 14.66 4.16 13.51
CA SER A 131 15.64 3.52 14.39
C SER A 131 16.00 4.39 15.61
N PRO A 132 16.47 3.78 16.75
CA PRO A 132 16.76 2.37 16.91
C PRO A 132 15.51 1.51 17.10
N PHE A 133 15.54 0.28 16.57
CA PHE A 133 14.42 -0.65 16.64
C PHE A 133 14.64 -1.76 17.68
N PRO A 134 13.56 -2.27 18.31
CA PRO A 134 13.58 -3.54 19.03
C PRO A 134 13.66 -4.72 18.03
N ASP A 135 13.84 -5.94 18.52
CA ASP A 135 13.87 -7.17 17.70
C ASP A 135 12.58 -7.34 16.85
N ALA A 136 11.44 -6.90 17.37
CA ALA A 136 10.18 -6.82 16.65
C ALA A 136 9.44 -5.54 17.08
N ILE A 137 8.97 -4.77 16.10
CA ILE A 137 8.22 -3.52 16.33
C ILE A 137 6.75 -3.86 16.58
N GLY A 138 6.27 -3.62 17.80
CA GLY A 138 4.86 -3.78 18.16
C GLY A 138 4.04 -2.51 17.93
N ASP A 139 2.72 -2.62 18.09
CA ASP A 139 1.79 -1.49 17.93
C ASP A 139 1.97 -0.37 18.98
N GLU A 140 2.66 -0.67 20.11
CA GLU A 140 2.98 0.31 21.15
C GLU A 140 4.27 1.11 20.87
N PHE A 141 5.05 0.71 19.87
CA PHE A 141 6.26 1.42 19.52
C PHE A 141 5.93 2.80 18.93
N LEU A 142 6.62 3.82 19.41
CA LEU A 142 6.36 5.20 18.99
C LEU A 142 6.67 5.42 17.50
N ALA A 143 5.76 6.09 16.81
CA ALA A 143 6.03 6.59 15.48
C ALA A 143 7.04 7.74 15.57
N SER A 144 8.27 7.48 15.12
CA SER A 144 9.38 8.44 15.11
C SER A 144 10.12 8.39 13.78
N PRO A 145 9.47 8.80 12.68
CA PRO A 145 10.00 8.64 11.33
C PRO A 145 11.29 9.43 11.12
N LEU A 146 12.19 8.88 10.31
CA LEU A 146 13.46 9.49 9.93
C LEU A 146 13.48 9.92 8.45
N THR A 147 12.30 10.00 7.81
CA THR A 147 12.13 10.44 6.43
C THR A 147 10.94 11.39 6.31
N SER A 148 10.97 12.30 5.31
CA SER A 148 9.86 13.21 5.01
C SER A 148 8.57 12.44 4.75
N TYR A 149 8.63 11.36 3.95
CA TYR A 149 7.49 10.50 3.67
C TYR A 149 6.89 9.87 4.94
N GLY A 150 7.74 9.30 5.79
CA GLY A 150 7.30 8.70 7.06
C GLY A 150 6.65 9.73 7.98
N THR A 151 7.22 10.94 8.06
CA THR A 151 6.69 12.07 8.83
C THR A 151 5.30 12.46 8.33
N GLN A 152 5.13 12.63 7.01
CA GLN A 152 3.85 12.99 6.39
C GLN A 152 2.79 11.92 6.70
N LYS A 153 3.12 10.63 6.59
CA LYS A 153 2.21 9.52 6.93
C LYS A 153 1.84 9.51 8.41
N ALA A 154 2.80 9.71 9.32
CA ALA A 154 2.55 9.76 10.77
C ALA A 154 1.64 10.93 11.17
N ILE A 155 1.84 12.12 10.60
CA ILE A 155 0.95 13.27 10.80
C ILE A 155 -0.48 12.93 10.33
N CYS A 156 -0.63 12.32 9.16
CA CYS A 156 -1.94 11.90 8.65
C CYS A 156 -2.63 10.87 9.56
N GLU A 157 -1.88 9.91 10.13
CA GLU A 157 -2.43 8.96 11.12
C GLU A 157 -3.03 9.68 12.34
N LEU A 158 -2.33 10.70 12.86
CA LEU A 158 -2.80 11.51 14.00
C LEU A 158 -4.04 12.32 13.64
N LEU A 159 -4.05 12.97 12.47
CA LEU A 159 -5.22 13.70 11.97
C LEU A 159 -6.43 12.78 11.83
N ILE A 160 -6.29 11.64 11.15
CA ILE A 160 -7.39 10.67 10.96
C ILE A 160 -7.91 10.16 12.30
N SER A 161 -7.02 9.91 13.27
CA SER A 161 -7.41 9.49 14.62
C SER A 161 -8.22 10.58 15.34
N ASP A 162 -7.81 11.85 15.26
CA ASP A 162 -8.54 12.95 15.89
C ASP A 162 -9.90 13.22 15.24
N TYR A 163 -9.95 13.25 13.90
CA TYR A 163 -11.22 13.42 13.17
C TYR A 163 -12.19 12.27 13.45
N SER A 164 -11.69 11.04 13.61
CA SER A 164 -12.50 9.88 14.00
C SER A 164 -13.02 10.01 15.44
N ARG A 165 -12.15 10.41 16.38
CA ARG A 165 -12.53 10.66 17.76
C ARG A 165 -13.62 11.74 17.88
N ARG A 166 -13.59 12.73 16.98
CA ARG A 166 -14.59 13.82 16.88
C ARG A 166 -15.86 13.38 16.17
N GLY A 167 -15.93 12.17 15.61
CA GLY A 167 -17.12 11.66 14.92
C GLY A 167 -17.33 12.24 13.51
N PHE A 168 -16.32 12.88 12.91
CA PHE A 168 -16.44 13.42 11.56
C PHE A 168 -16.33 12.33 10.49
N LEU A 169 -15.67 11.22 10.81
CA LEU A 169 -15.50 10.06 9.95
C LEU A 169 -15.20 8.81 10.80
N ASP A 170 -15.28 7.63 10.20
CA ASP A 170 -14.79 6.39 10.79
C ASP A 170 -13.49 5.98 10.09
N GLY A 171 -12.37 6.55 10.55
CA GLY A 171 -11.06 6.40 9.92
C GLY A 171 -10.24 5.24 10.44
N MET A 172 -9.43 4.69 9.53
CA MET A 172 -8.48 3.63 9.80
C MET A 172 -7.21 3.85 8.98
N SER A 173 -6.05 3.85 9.64
CA SER A 173 -4.74 4.01 9.00
C SER A 173 -3.99 2.68 9.00
N LEU A 174 -3.72 2.17 7.80
CA LEU A 174 -3.09 0.87 7.58
C LEU A 174 -1.59 1.05 7.34
N ARG A 175 -0.74 0.70 8.30
CA ARG A 175 0.72 0.67 8.14
C ARG A 175 1.12 -0.52 7.30
N MET A 176 1.17 -0.27 5.98
CA MET A 176 1.42 -1.30 4.97
C MET A 176 2.84 -1.84 5.05
N PRO A 177 3.04 -3.15 4.94
CA PRO A 177 4.33 -3.76 4.59
C PRO A 177 4.85 -3.23 3.26
N THR A 178 6.13 -3.46 2.97
CA THR A 178 6.62 -3.27 1.61
C THR A 178 5.92 -4.27 0.68
N VAL A 179 5.11 -3.73 -0.23
CA VAL A 179 4.38 -4.56 -1.20
C VAL A 179 5.36 -5.13 -2.23
N CYS A 180 5.44 -6.45 -2.31
CA CYS A 180 6.31 -7.26 -3.17
C CYS A 180 5.54 -8.51 -3.64
N VAL A 181 5.53 -8.90 -4.90
CA VAL A 181 6.25 -8.37 -6.07
C VAL A 181 5.34 -7.36 -6.77
N ARG A 182 5.80 -6.11 -6.90
CA ARG A 182 5.05 -5.08 -7.62
C ARG A 182 5.14 -5.32 -9.14
N PRO A 183 4.01 -5.36 -9.86
CA PRO A 183 4.01 -5.41 -11.32
C PRO A 183 4.38 -4.07 -11.96
N GLY A 184 4.62 -4.10 -13.26
CA GLY A 184 4.89 -2.92 -14.07
C GLY A 184 6.35 -2.45 -14.00
N LEU A 185 6.59 -1.25 -14.55
CA LEU A 185 7.94 -0.67 -14.62
C LEU A 185 8.46 -0.27 -13.23
N PRO A 186 9.79 -0.29 -13.02
CA PRO A 186 10.40 0.23 -11.80
C PRO A 186 10.00 1.70 -11.56
N ASN A 187 9.73 2.03 -10.30
CA ASN A 187 9.48 3.39 -9.87
C ASN A 187 10.65 3.93 -9.02
N LYS A 188 10.59 5.20 -8.61
CA LYS A 188 11.63 5.87 -7.80
C LYS A 188 11.66 5.45 -6.33
N ALA A 189 10.87 4.45 -5.90
CA ALA A 189 10.95 3.94 -4.53
C ALA A 189 12.24 3.14 -4.34
N ALA A 190 13.03 3.46 -3.32
CA ALA A 190 14.25 2.73 -2.98
C ALA A 190 13.98 1.23 -2.76
N SER A 191 12.80 0.85 -2.26
CA SER A 191 12.34 -0.54 -2.10
C SER A 191 12.01 -1.26 -3.41
N GLY A 192 12.13 -0.60 -4.56
CA GLY A 192 11.82 -1.19 -5.88
C GLY A 192 12.64 -2.44 -6.19
N PHE A 193 13.89 -2.50 -5.73
CA PHE A 193 14.78 -3.62 -6.00
C PHE A 193 14.25 -4.96 -5.45
N PHE A 194 13.54 -5.00 -4.31
CA PHE A 194 12.92 -6.23 -3.79
C PHE A 194 11.96 -6.87 -4.78
N SER A 195 11.24 -6.04 -5.54
CA SER A 195 10.37 -6.55 -6.60
C SER A 195 11.13 -6.88 -7.88
N ASN A 196 12.15 -6.08 -8.23
CA ASN A 196 12.90 -6.24 -9.48
C ASN A 196 13.69 -7.56 -9.50
N ILE A 197 14.33 -7.95 -8.38
CA ILE A 197 15.12 -9.19 -8.29
C ILE A 197 14.26 -10.48 -8.41
N ILE A 198 12.93 -10.34 -8.36
CA ILE A 198 11.99 -11.44 -8.57
C ILE A 198 11.30 -11.31 -9.92
N ARG A 199 10.72 -10.14 -10.19
CA ARG A 199 9.92 -9.88 -11.40
C ARG A 199 10.71 -10.02 -12.69
N GLU A 200 11.88 -9.36 -12.76
CA GLU A 200 12.67 -9.33 -13.98
C GLU A 200 13.20 -10.74 -14.34
N PRO A 201 13.78 -11.53 -13.42
CA PRO A 201 14.16 -12.90 -13.71
C PRO A 201 13.01 -13.80 -14.17
N LEU A 202 11.84 -13.67 -13.54
CA LEU A 202 10.64 -14.43 -13.96
C LEU A 202 10.14 -14.02 -15.34
N ALA A 203 10.40 -12.80 -15.78
CA ALA A 203 10.11 -12.31 -17.13
C ALA A 203 11.23 -12.67 -18.15
N GLY A 204 12.33 -13.30 -17.71
CA GLY A 204 13.47 -13.68 -18.55
C GLY A 204 14.57 -12.60 -18.68
N ASN A 205 14.49 -11.52 -17.90
CA ASN A 205 15.46 -10.43 -17.91
C ASN A 205 16.50 -10.58 -16.78
N ASP A 206 17.65 -9.92 -16.92
CA ASP A 206 18.58 -9.78 -15.81
C ASP A 206 18.09 -8.69 -14.83
N ALA A 207 18.43 -8.85 -13.55
CA ALA A 207 18.12 -7.90 -12.49
C ALA A 207 19.38 -7.56 -11.68
N VAL A 208 19.47 -6.30 -11.22
CA VAL A 208 20.55 -5.85 -10.34
C VAL A 208 20.09 -5.97 -8.88
N LEU A 209 20.95 -6.59 -8.06
CA LEU A 209 20.84 -6.60 -6.60
C LEU A 209 21.79 -5.54 -6.02
N PRO A 210 21.26 -4.41 -5.51
CA PRO A 210 22.09 -3.28 -5.07
C PRO A 210 22.53 -3.36 -3.60
N VAL A 211 22.12 -4.40 -2.88
CA VAL A 211 22.39 -4.58 -1.43
C VAL A 211 22.87 -5.99 -1.14
N ASP A 212 23.35 -6.21 0.10
CA ASP A 212 23.77 -7.54 0.54
C ASP A 212 22.57 -8.47 0.73
N GLU A 213 22.78 -9.77 0.53
CA GLU A 213 21.74 -10.79 0.73
C GLU A 213 21.29 -10.91 2.19
N THR A 214 22.01 -10.35 3.14
CA THR A 214 21.67 -10.29 4.57
C THR A 214 20.63 -9.22 4.90
N VAL A 215 20.38 -8.26 4.00
CA VAL A 215 19.38 -7.21 4.22
C VAL A 215 18.00 -7.84 4.41
N ARG A 216 17.40 -7.58 5.59
CA ARG A 216 16.10 -8.10 6.00
C ARG A 216 15.05 -7.01 5.95
N HIS A 217 13.82 -7.37 5.53
CA HIS A 217 12.72 -6.41 5.50
C HIS A 217 11.35 -7.11 5.64
N TRP A 218 10.27 -6.33 5.78
CA TRP A 218 8.91 -6.76 6.01
C TRP A 218 8.07 -6.66 4.74
N HIS A 219 7.53 -7.80 4.25
CA HIS A 219 6.87 -7.91 2.95
C HIS A 219 5.46 -8.47 3.01
N ALA A 220 4.61 -8.06 2.07
CA ALA A 220 3.34 -8.71 1.73
C ALA A 220 3.08 -8.59 0.23
N SER A 221 2.28 -9.49 -0.34
CA SER A 221 1.91 -9.43 -1.77
C SER A 221 0.94 -8.27 -2.07
N PRO A 222 0.82 -7.88 -3.34
CA PRO A 222 -0.25 -6.97 -3.77
C PRO A 222 -1.66 -7.52 -3.47
N ARG A 223 -1.86 -8.85 -3.53
CA ARG A 223 -3.13 -9.51 -3.20
C ARG A 223 -3.46 -9.34 -1.72
N SER A 224 -2.51 -9.60 -0.82
CA SER A 224 -2.69 -9.33 0.61
C SER A 224 -2.95 -7.85 0.89
N ALA A 225 -2.24 -6.93 0.21
CA ALA A 225 -2.47 -5.51 0.37
C ALA A 225 -3.91 -5.08 0.00
N VAL A 226 -4.48 -5.63 -1.08
CA VAL A 226 -5.90 -5.41 -1.44
C VAL A 226 -6.84 -6.01 -0.40
N ASN A 227 -6.57 -7.24 0.07
CA ASN A 227 -7.37 -7.88 1.11
C ASN A 227 -7.37 -7.05 2.41
N PHE A 228 -6.26 -6.45 2.78
CA PHE A 228 -6.20 -5.53 3.93
C PHE A 228 -7.12 -4.32 3.77
N LEU A 229 -7.15 -3.72 2.58
CA LEU A 229 -8.02 -2.57 2.29
C LEU A 229 -9.50 -2.96 2.41
N VAL A 230 -9.88 -4.09 1.81
CA VAL A 230 -11.26 -4.58 1.83
C VAL A 230 -11.68 -4.94 3.25
N GLN A 231 -10.88 -5.70 3.98
CA GLN A 231 -11.17 -6.06 5.37
C GLN A 231 -11.29 -4.84 6.27
N ALA A 232 -10.43 -3.83 6.10
CA ALA A 232 -10.54 -2.57 6.85
C ALA A 232 -11.85 -1.83 6.55
N ALA A 233 -12.31 -1.88 5.31
CA ALA A 233 -13.60 -1.31 4.93
C ALA A 233 -14.80 -2.08 5.53
N GLU A 234 -14.68 -3.39 5.69
CA GLU A 234 -15.73 -4.27 6.22
C GLU A 234 -15.86 -4.19 7.74
N MET A 235 -14.73 -4.17 8.47
CA MET A 235 -14.75 -4.37 9.92
C MET A 235 -15.21 -3.18 10.75
N GLY A 236 -15.09 -1.98 10.27
CA GLY A 236 -15.38 -0.79 11.05
C GLY A 236 -14.30 -0.38 12.06
N GLY A 237 -14.14 0.92 12.21
CA GLY A 237 -13.11 1.49 13.08
C GLY A 237 -13.35 1.28 14.58
N ALA A 238 -14.57 0.96 15.00
CA ALA A 238 -14.89 0.67 16.41
C ALA A 238 -14.05 -0.48 16.96
N ALA A 239 -13.73 -1.49 16.15
CA ALA A 239 -12.87 -2.62 16.52
C ALA A 239 -11.42 -2.19 16.85
N LEU A 240 -10.96 -1.05 16.37
CA LEU A 240 -9.64 -0.49 16.70
C LEU A 240 -9.62 0.33 17.99
N GLY A 241 -10.79 0.73 18.50
CA GLY A 241 -10.90 1.64 19.63
C GLY A 241 -10.29 3.01 19.32
N ALA A 242 -9.59 3.61 20.28
CA ALA A 242 -8.98 4.93 20.13
C ALA A 242 -7.75 4.93 19.20
N ARG A 243 -7.05 3.81 19.08
CA ARG A 243 -5.85 3.69 18.23
C ARG A 243 -6.23 3.29 16.81
N ARG A 244 -6.38 4.27 15.93
CA ARG A 244 -6.87 4.11 14.56
C ARG A 244 -5.78 3.70 13.55
N ALA A 245 -4.51 3.70 13.94
CA ALA A 245 -3.41 3.15 13.16
C ALA A 245 -3.12 1.70 13.57
N ILE A 246 -2.84 0.84 12.57
CA ILE A 246 -2.56 -0.57 12.78
C ILE A 246 -1.45 -1.05 11.86
N THR A 247 -0.48 -1.78 12.43
CA THR A 247 0.61 -2.41 11.67
C THR A 247 0.12 -3.73 11.09
N LEU A 248 0.15 -3.86 9.78
CA LEU A 248 -0.41 -5.01 9.07
C LEU A 248 0.55 -6.20 9.04
N PRO A 249 0.01 -7.44 8.97
CA PRO A 249 0.83 -8.64 8.85
C PRO A 249 1.70 -8.62 7.60
N GLY A 250 2.83 -9.27 7.70
CA GLY A 250 3.79 -9.47 6.62
C GLY A 250 4.73 -10.59 6.95
N LEU A 251 5.72 -10.75 6.11
CA LEU A 251 6.79 -11.73 6.23
C LEU A 251 8.13 -10.99 6.41
N SER A 252 8.84 -11.24 7.53
CA SER A 252 10.23 -10.81 7.71
C SER A 252 11.15 -11.80 7.01
N CYS A 253 11.83 -11.38 5.96
CA CYS A 253 12.81 -12.23 5.28
C CYS A 253 13.98 -11.42 4.75
N THR A 254 15.13 -12.09 4.61
CA THR A 254 16.33 -11.52 3.98
C THR A 254 16.22 -11.57 2.46
N VAL A 255 17.02 -10.77 1.78
CA VAL A 255 17.17 -10.86 0.31
C VAL A 255 17.64 -12.25 -0.10
N GLY A 256 18.57 -12.85 0.65
CA GLY A 256 19.03 -14.22 0.40
C GLY A 256 17.89 -15.25 0.48
N GLU A 257 17.02 -15.14 1.49
CA GLU A 257 15.82 -15.98 1.60
C GLU A 257 14.86 -15.77 0.42
N GLN A 258 14.72 -14.54 -0.09
CA GLN A 258 13.92 -14.25 -1.30
C GLN A 258 14.52 -14.93 -2.54
N LEU A 259 15.85 -14.89 -2.70
CA LEU A 259 16.54 -15.53 -3.82
C LEU A 259 16.49 -17.06 -3.77
N VAL A 260 16.55 -17.65 -2.56
CA VAL A 260 16.33 -19.08 -2.35
C VAL A 260 14.89 -19.46 -2.75
N ALA A 261 13.90 -18.68 -2.35
CA ALA A 261 12.51 -18.88 -2.75
C ALA A 261 12.35 -18.78 -4.28
N LEU A 262 13.01 -17.81 -4.94
CA LEU A 262 13.00 -17.69 -6.39
C LEU A 262 13.58 -18.94 -7.08
N GLU A 263 14.75 -19.43 -6.57
CA GLU A 263 15.38 -20.64 -7.09
C GLU A 263 14.48 -21.86 -6.95
N LYS A 264 13.82 -22.02 -5.81
CA LYS A 264 12.92 -23.13 -5.50
C LYS A 264 11.68 -23.15 -6.43
N ILE A 265 11.14 -21.98 -6.76
CA ILE A 265 9.94 -21.86 -7.62
C ILE A 265 10.30 -21.88 -9.10
N ALA A 266 11.36 -21.21 -9.53
CA ALA A 266 11.66 -20.96 -10.93
C ALA A 266 12.95 -21.62 -11.43
N GLY A 267 13.72 -22.23 -10.55
CA GLY A 267 14.97 -22.93 -10.87
C GLY A 267 16.22 -22.04 -10.85
N LYS A 268 17.38 -22.72 -10.81
CA LYS A 268 18.69 -22.09 -10.69
C LYS A 268 19.02 -21.12 -11.81
N ALA A 269 18.63 -21.44 -13.06
CA ALA A 269 18.87 -20.58 -14.22
C ALA A 269 18.18 -19.22 -14.08
N VAL A 270 16.98 -19.18 -13.51
CA VAL A 270 16.24 -17.92 -13.25
C VAL A 270 16.94 -17.12 -12.15
N ARG A 271 17.32 -17.76 -11.03
CA ARG A 271 18.07 -17.09 -9.95
C ARG A 271 19.38 -16.47 -10.45
N GLN A 272 20.10 -17.13 -11.35
CA GLN A 272 21.39 -16.65 -11.91
C GLN A 272 21.27 -15.37 -12.72
N ARG A 273 20.05 -14.93 -13.10
CA ARG A 273 19.79 -13.63 -13.73
C ARG A 273 19.91 -12.46 -12.75
N VAL A 274 19.91 -12.72 -11.45
CA VAL A 274 20.14 -11.68 -10.44
C VAL A 274 21.65 -11.48 -10.29
N LYS A 275 22.11 -10.26 -10.63
CA LYS A 275 23.52 -9.87 -10.60
C LYS A 275 23.75 -8.95 -9.41
N SER A 276 24.69 -9.31 -8.53
CA SER A 276 25.10 -8.42 -7.45
C SER A 276 25.89 -7.23 -8.01
N GLN A 277 25.38 -6.03 -7.74
CA GLN A 277 26.02 -4.76 -8.07
C GLN A 277 25.68 -3.76 -6.97
N PRO A 278 26.48 -3.71 -5.90
CA PRO A 278 26.22 -2.88 -4.73
C PRO A 278 26.12 -1.39 -5.05
N ASP A 279 25.12 -0.72 -4.44
CA ASP A 279 24.92 0.72 -4.50
C ASP A 279 24.93 1.30 -3.08
N GLU A 280 25.96 2.11 -2.76
CA GLU A 280 26.17 2.65 -1.41
C GLU A 280 25.04 3.59 -0.96
N ASN A 281 24.38 4.28 -1.90
CA ASN A 281 23.23 5.12 -1.55
C ASN A 281 22.04 4.26 -1.11
N ILE A 282 21.75 3.20 -1.87
CA ILE A 282 20.66 2.27 -1.52
C ILE A 282 20.99 1.54 -0.21
N ARG A 283 22.23 1.07 -0.03
CA ARG A 283 22.68 0.43 1.22
C ARG A 283 22.44 1.32 2.43
N ARG A 284 22.84 2.60 2.34
CA ARG A 284 22.65 3.59 3.42
C ARG A 284 21.16 3.82 3.73
N ILE A 285 20.32 3.90 2.70
CA ILE A 285 18.88 4.09 2.85
C ILE A 285 18.25 2.89 3.57
N VAL A 286 18.55 1.66 3.15
CA VAL A 286 17.91 0.47 3.71
C VAL A 286 18.44 0.09 5.09
N ALA A 287 19.65 0.53 5.46
CA ALA A 287 20.23 0.27 6.79
C ALA A 287 19.38 0.82 7.94
N GLY A 288 18.61 1.89 7.69
CA GLY A 288 17.69 2.51 8.65
C GLY A 288 16.26 1.96 8.59
N TRP A 289 15.99 0.91 7.82
CA TRP A 289 14.62 0.42 7.65
C TRP A 289 14.24 -0.65 8.68
N PRO A 290 12.95 -0.68 9.09
CA PRO A 290 12.47 -1.70 10.01
C PRO A 290 12.50 -3.09 9.35
N GLN A 291 12.89 -4.09 10.13
CA GLN A 291 13.16 -5.45 9.64
C GLN A 291 12.09 -6.47 10.06
N ASN A 292 11.44 -6.25 11.22
CA ASN A 292 10.51 -7.21 11.77
C ASN A 292 9.43 -6.52 12.61
N PHE A 293 8.21 -7.10 12.61
CA PHE A 293 7.07 -6.55 13.33
C PHE A 293 6.30 -7.62 14.11
N ASP A 294 5.79 -7.24 15.27
CA ASP A 294 4.71 -7.94 15.93
C ASP A 294 3.36 -7.38 15.46
N ALA A 295 2.73 -8.09 14.53
CA ALA A 295 1.41 -7.74 14.01
C ALA A 295 0.27 -8.52 14.70
N SER A 296 0.45 -8.95 15.96
CA SER A 296 -0.52 -9.78 16.71
C SER A 296 -1.88 -9.10 16.79
N ARG A 297 -1.92 -7.77 17.00
CA ARG A 297 -3.16 -7.00 17.04
C ARG A 297 -3.91 -7.06 15.70
N ALA A 298 -3.24 -6.88 14.57
CA ALA A 298 -3.86 -7.01 13.27
C ALA A 298 -4.33 -8.44 13.00
N LYS A 299 -3.53 -9.44 13.39
CA LYS A 299 -3.89 -10.86 13.25
C LYS A 299 -5.12 -11.22 14.09
N SER A 300 -5.27 -10.69 15.32
CA SER A 300 -6.45 -10.90 16.14
C SER A 300 -7.73 -10.29 15.55
N LEU A 301 -7.59 -9.24 14.75
CA LEU A 301 -8.67 -8.61 13.99
C LEU A 301 -8.91 -9.29 12.62
N GLY A 302 -8.27 -10.42 12.36
CA GLY A 302 -8.49 -11.23 11.15
C GLY A 302 -7.60 -10.90 9.97
N PHE A 303 -6.74 -9.87 10.02
CA PHE A 303 -5.81 -9.60 8.92
C PHE A 303 -4.82 -10.76 8.73
N ARG A 304 -4.60 -11.15 7.48
CA ARG A 304 -3.70 -12.27 7.10
C ARG A 304 -2.83 -11.88 5.91
N SER A 305 -1.57 -12.29 5.95
CA SER A 305 -0.63 -12.22 4.83
C SER A 305 -0.14 -13.62 4.47
N GLU A 306 0.74 -13.71 3.50
CA GLU A 306 1.43 -14.95 3.12
C GLU A 306 2.27 -15.51 4.26
N ASN A 307 2.47 -16.83 4.27
CA ASN A 307 3.28 -17.51 5.28
C ASN A 307 4.74 -17.74 4.82
N SER A 308 5.00 -17.62 3.51
CA SER A 308 6.33 -17.81 2.92
C SER A 308 6.56 -16.83 1.77
N PHE A 309 7.84 -16.60 1.42
CA PHE A 309 8.15 -15.76 0.27
C PHE A 309 7.84 -16.49 -1.05
N GLU A 310 7.87 -17.81 -1.05
CA GLU A 310 7.39 -18.65 -2.15
C GLU A 310 5.92 -18.36 -2.48
N ASP A 311 5.06 -18.14 -1.47
CA ASP A 311 3.65 -17.81 -1.69
C ASP A 311 3.51 -16.41 -2.33
N ILE A 312 4.34 -15.44 -1.92
CA ILE A 312 4.41 -14.12 -2.55
C ILE A 312 4.80 -14.23 -4.03
N ILE A 313 5.77 -15.09 -4.35
CA ILE A 313 6.17 -15.34 -5.76
C ILE A 313 5.03 -16.02 -6.53
N ARG A 314 4.35 -17.02 -5.95
CA ARG A 314 3.20 -17.69 -6.60
C ARG A 314 2.08 -16.71 -6.90
N VAL A 315 1.75 -15.81 -5.95
CA VAL A 315 0.77 -14.74 -6.18
C VAL A 315 1.15 -13.90 -7.40
N HIS A 316 2.43 -13.53 -7.54
CA HIS A 316 2.88 -12.77 -8.71
C HIS A 316 2.74 -13.56 -10.02
N ILE A 317 3.08 -14.85 -10.01
CA ILE A 317 2.95 -15.72 -11.19
C ILE A 317 1.47 -15.86 -11.59
N GLU A 318 0.58 -16.09 -10.63
CA GLU A 318 -0.85 -16.22 -10.87
C GLU A 318 -1.47 -14.92 -11.38
N ASP A 319 -1.21 -13.79 -10.69
CA ASP A 319 -1.90 -12.53 -10.96
C ASP A 319 -1.33 -11.78 -12.18
N GLU A 320 -0.03 -11.93 -12.48
CA GLU A 320 0.66 -11.10 -13.48
C GLU A 320 1.21 -11.89 -14.68
N LEU A 321 1.45 -13.19 -14.51
CA LEU A 321 2.06 -14.03 -15.56
C LEU A 321 1.09 -15.10 -16.09
N GLY A 322 -0.20 -15.04 -15.73
CA GLY A 322 -1.21 -16.00 -16.19
C GLY A 322 -1.00 -17.42 -15.68
N GLY A 323 -0.38 -17.58 -14.51
CA GLY A 323 -0.15 -18.86 -13.86
C GLY A 323 1.06 -19.65 -14.38
N SER A 324 1.83 -19.11 -15.33
CA SER A 324 2.99 -19.81 -15.91
C SER A 324 4.23 -18.91 -15.99
N ILE A 325 5.39 -19.51 -15.71
CA ILE A 325 6.68 -18.85 -15.91
C ILE A 325 7.08 -19.05 -17.37
N LYS A 326 7.54 -17.98 -18.04
CA LYS A 326 8.14 -18.13 -19.37
C LYS A 326 9.38 -19.01 -19.26
N THR A 327 9.27 -20.28 -19.65
CA THR A 327 10.42 -21.16 -19.74
C THR A 327 11.30 -20.61 -20.85
N VAL A 328 12.49 -20.14 -20.49
CA VAL A 328 13.53 -19.84 -21.50
C VAL A 328 13.91 -21.18 -22.10
N GLN A 329 13.47 -21.44 -23.33
CA GLN A 329 14.05 -22.53 -24.11
C GLN A 329 15.55 -22.27 -24.20
N GLN A 330 16.32 -23.27 -23.72
CA GLN A 330 17.78 -23.30 -23.82
C GLN A 330 18.23 -23.31 -25.28
#